data_8e63bfaf01cbc364f6e74c10d1b42a0e
#
_entry.id   8e63bfaf01cbc364f6e74c10d1b42a0e
#
_cell.length_a   1.000
_cell.length_b   1.000
_cell.length_c   1.000
_cell.angle_alpha   90.00
_cell.angle_beta   90.00
_cell.angle_gamma   90.00
#
_symmetry.space_group_name_H-M   'P 1'
#
loop_
_entity.id
_entity.type
_entity.pdbx_description
1 polymer ?
#
loop_
_entity_poly.entity_id
_entity_poly.type
_entity_poly.pdbx_seq_one_letter_code
_entity_poly.pdbx_strand_id
1 'polypeptide(L)'
;MINKSIRVNATASVANVSCGFDCLGFSIKSPSDIIRIEKKNTAGKALLSFLNEVSEEPKYKIHIEKGIPPGSGLGSSAASAVSSVFGINALLDYPLNDHELLVHAMNGESAASGSLHADNVAPVLFGGIVLVRSYNPLGTISLPVPKNLFCTAVLPDLSINTNEARKILPENIKLGSAVEQSSNLAGFIAGLYEEDYELIGKSMIDLFAEPHRSKLIPHYENLKNSAFESGALGCGISGSGPSIFALSKSEEVAKKIGDNFFNSFGKYGINSTIYYSKINLNPPKILV
;
A
#
# COMPACT_ATOMS: atom_id res chain seq x y z
N MET A 1 -24.94 18.38 -17.78
CA MET A 1 -24.89 19.14 -16.49
C MET A 1 -23.57 18.81 -15.85
N ILE A 2 -22.64 19.76 -15.75
CA ILE A 2 -21.33 19.55 -15.12
C ILE A 2 -21.59 19.27 -13.64
N ASN A 3 -21.26 18.08 -13.15
CA ASN A 3 -21.33 17.77 -11.74
C ASN A 3 -20.48 18.78 -10.96
N LYS A 4 -21.11 19.52 -10.03
CA LYS A 4 -20.41 20.52 -9.20
C LYS A 4 -19.53 19.89 -8.12
N SER A 5 -19.64 18.59 -7.89
CA SER A 5 -18.84 17.83 -6.94
C SER A 5 -18.77 16.35 -7.30
N ILE A 6 -17.71 15.67 -6.88
CA ILE A 6 -17.52 14.22 -7.03
C ILE A 6 -17.00 13.63 -5.72
N ARG A 7 -17.40 12.40 -5.41
CA ARG A 7 -16.86 11.61 -4.28
C ARG A 7 -16.13 10.41 -4.81
N VAL A 8 -14.96 10.13 -4.26
CA VAL A 8 -14.10 9.00 -4.65
C VAL A 8 -13.73 8.20 -3.43
N ASN A 9 -13.88 6.89 -3.50
CA ASN A 9 -13.37 5.95 -2.52
C ASN A 9 -12.09 5.30 -3.04
N ALA A 10 -11.00 5.43 -2.30
CA ALA A 10 -9.75 4.72 -2.54
C ALA A 10 -9.36 3.88 -1.33
N THR A 11 -8.94 2.67 -1.59
CA THR A 11 -8.63 1.66 -0.58
C THR A 11 -7.19 1.74 -0.12
N ALA A 12 -6.89 1.09 1.01
CA ALA A 12 -5.55 0.97 1.55
C ALA A 12 -4.66 0.07 0.69
N SER A 13 -3.36 0.20 0.87
CA SER A 13 -2.34 -0.62 0.21
C SER A 13 -1.31 -1.15 1.21
N VAL A 14 -0.71 -2.27 0.85
CA VAL A 14 0.47 -2.86 1.48
C VAL A 14 1.63 -2.69 0.51
N ALA A 15 2.67 -2.00 0.91
CA ALA A 15 3.88 -1.79 0.13
C ALA A 15 5.02 -2.68 0.62
N ASN A 16 6.05 -2.81 -0.20
CA ASN A 16 7.23 -3.66 -0.06
C ASN A 16 6.94 -5.16 -0.22
N VAL A 17 5.82 -5.66 0.26
CA VAL A 17 5.40 -7.08 0.20
C VAL A 17 6.57 -8.01 0.56
N SER A 18 7.26 -7.73 1.67
CA SER A 18 8.51 -8.37 2.10
C SER A 18 9.62 -8.30 1.04
N CYS A 19 9.67 -9.23 0.09
CA CYS A 19 10.74 -9.34 -0.92
C CYS A 19 10.82 -8.20 -1.94
N GLY A 20 9.79 -7.35 -2.08
CA GLY A 20 9.70 -6.29 -3.08
C GLY A 20 9.91 -4.88 -2.54
N PHE A 21 10.95 -4.67 -1.73
CA PHE A 21 11.27 -3.36 -1.14
C PHE A 21 11.30 -2.24 -2.21
N ASP A 22 10.51 -1.18 -1.98
CA ASP A 22 10.31 0.00 -2.84
C ASP A 22 9.84 -0.29 -4.29
N CYS A 23 9.44 -1.54 -4.61
CA CYS A 23 9.03 -1.87 -5.97
C CYS A 23 7.76 -2.73 -6.08
N LEU A 24 7.27 -3.31 -4.98
CA LEU A 24 6.08 -4.18 -5.01
C LEU A 24 5.03 -3.71 -4.01
N GLY A 25 3.78 -3.66 -4.45
CA GLY A 25 2.65 -3.35 -3.58
C GLY A 25 1.36 -4.02 -4.03
N PHE A 26 0.40 -4.11 -3.14
CA PHE A 26 -0.95 -4.54 -3.46
C PHE A 26 -2.02 -3.74 -2.70
N SER A 27 -3.20 -3.68 -3.29
CA SER A 27 -4.37 -3.04 -2.70
C SER A 27 -5.19 -4.02 -1.87
N ILE A 28 -5.76 -3.55 -0.75
CA ILE A 28 -6.69 -4.29 0.13
C ILE A 28 -8.02 -3.55 0.20
N LYS A 29 -9.13 -4.29 0.38
CA LYS A 29 -10.49 -3.72 0.29
C LYS A 29 -10.82 -2.77 1.45
N SER A 30 -10.19 -2.93 2.59
CA SER A 30 -10.43 -2.18 3.81
C SER A 30 -9.12 -2.03 4.60
N PRO A 31 -8.88 -0.87 5.23
CA PRO A 31 -9.69 0.34 5.26
C PRO A 31 -9.67 1.15 3.96
N SER A 32 -10.46 2.23 3.89
CA SER A 32 -10.47 3.12 2.72
C SER A 32 -10.72 4.57 3.12
N ASP A 33 -10.23 5.52 2.30
CA ASP A 33 -10.51 6.94 2.41
C ASP A 33 -11.63 7.33 1.43
N ILE A 34 -12.45 8.33 1.81
CA ILE A 34 -13.39 8.97 0.89
C ILE A 34 -12.97 10.41 0.70
N ILE A 35 -12.80 10.82 -0.55
CA ILE A 35 -12.48 12.20 -0.91
C ILE A 35 -13.63 12.79 -1.71
N ARG A 36 -14.06 13.99 -1.29
CA ARG A 36 -15.01 14.82 -2.02
C ARG A 36 -14.29 16.01 -2.61
N ILE A 37 -14.44 16.23 -3.91
CA ILE A 37 -13.89 17.36 -4.65
C ILE A 37 -15.04 18.26 -5.09
N GLU A 38 -14.94 19.54 -4.76
CA GLU A 38 -15.89 20.57 -5.14
C GLU A 38 -15.16 21.73 -5.85
N LYS A 39 -15.81 22.40 -6.78
CA LYS A 39 -15.27 23.62 -7.42
C LYS A 39 -15.23 24.78 -6.40
N LYS A 40 -14.05 25.06 -5.82
CA LYS A 40 -13.76 26.14 -4.83
C LYS A 40 -12.24 26.37 -4.68
N ASN A 41 -11.84 27.49 -4.08
CA ASN A 41 -10.49 28.09 -4.10
C ASN A 41 -9.34 27.40 -3.31
N THR A 42 -9.28 26.07 -3.10
CA THR A 42 -8.15 25.42 -2.43
C THR A 42 -7.92 24.00 -2.95
N ALA A 43 -6.69 23.69 -3.38
CA ALA A 43 -6.32 22.38 -3.91
C ALA A 43 -5.04 21.83 -3.21
N GLY A 44 -4.97 20.50 -3.03
CA GLY A 44 -3.77 19.80 -2.54
C GLY A 44 -2.70 19.62 -3.63
N LYS A 45 -1.48 19.24 -3.24
CA LYS A 45 -0.32 19.15 -4.17
C LYS A 45 -0.53 18.19 -5.33
N ALA A 46 -1.15 17.01 -5.11
CA ALA A 46 -1.48 16.08 -6.19
C ALA A 46 -2.42 16.73 -7.22
N LEU A 47 -3.45 17.41 -6.73
CA LEU A 47 -4.40 18.10 -7.57
C LEU A 47 -3.77 19.28 -8.31
N LEU A 48 -2.90 20.06 -7.67
CA LEU A 48 -2.18 21.16 -8.33
C LEU A 48 -1.26 20.65 -9.45
N SER A 49 -0.56 19.54 -9.24
CA SER A 49 0.25 18.90 -10.28
C SER A 49 -0.60 18.53 -11.50
N PHE A 50 -1.75 17.91 -11.28
CA PHE A 50 -2.71 17.57 -12.33
C PHE A 50 -3.25 18.80 -13.08
N LEU A 51 -3.74 19.81 -12.32
CA LEU A 51 -4.35 21.02 -12.92
C LEU A 51 -3.37 21.83 -13.76
N ASN A 52 -2.09 21.86 -13.36
CA ASN A 52 -1.04 22.50 -14.15
C ASN A 52 -0.83 21.79 -15.51
N GLU A 53 -0.88 20.45 -15.54
CA GLU A 53 -0.73 19.70 -16.78
C GLU A 53 -1.86 19.98 -17.77
N VAL A 54 -3.10 20.02 -17.28
CA VAL A 54 -4.28 20.28 -18.13
C VAL A 54 -4.60 21.76 -18.29
N SER A 55 -3.76 22.67 -17.82
CA SER A 55 -3.94 24.14 -17.89
C SER A 55 -5.25 24.63 -17.30
N GLU A 56 -5.74 23.97 -16.23
CA GLU A 56 -6.94 24.35 -15.48
C GLU A 56 -6.60 25.20 -14.26
N GLU A 57 -7.46 26.18 -13.94
CA GLU A 57 -7.29 26.99 -12.75
C GLU A 57 -7.56 26.20 -11.46
N PRO A 58 -6.81 26.44 -10.35
CA PRO A 58 -6.92 25.70 -9.10
C PRO A 58 -8.17 26.14 -8.28
N LYS A 59 -9.36 26.01 -8.86
CA LYS A 59 -10.66 26.39 -8.25
C LYS A 59 -11.38 25.20 -7.61
N TYR A 60 -10.64 24.32 -6.92
CA TYR A 60 -11.22 23.11 -6.32
C TYR A 60 -10.93 23.03 -4.84
N LYS A 61 -11.90 22.54 -4.07
CA LYS A 61 -11.78 22.23 -2.65
C LYS A 61 -11.84 20.71 -2.46
N ILE A 62 -10.93 20.19 -1.63
CA ILE A 62 -10.87 18.77 -1.27
C ILE A 62 -11.32 18.63 0.17
N HIS A 63 -12.27 17.74 0.40
CA HIS A 63 -12.64 17.23 1.72
C HIS A 63 -12.22 15.77 1.82
N ILE A 64 -11.51 15.43 2.89
CA ILE A 64 -10.98 14.07 3.10
C ILE A 64 -11.65 13.48 4.34
N GLU A 65 -12.39 12.40 4.13
CA GLU A 65 -12.90 11.53 5.19
C GLU A 65 -11.91 10.38 5.36
N LYS A 66 -11.06 10.48 6.38
CA LYS A 66 -10.00 9.50 6.63
C LYS A 66 -10.54 8.23 7.28
N GLY A 67 -10.49 7.11 6.55
CA GLY A 67 -10.70 5.77 7.07
C GLY A 67 -9.39 4.99 7.23
N ILE A 68 -8.31 5.45 6.55
CA ILE A 68 -6.97 4.89 6.68
C ILE A 68 -6.16 5.80 7.62
N PRO A 69 -5.79 5.33 8.83
CA PRO A 69 -5.05 6.16 9.78
C PRO A 69 -3.71 6.64 9.20
N PRO A 70 -3.37 7.94 9.33
CA PRO A 70 -2.06 8.45 8.95
C PRO A 70 -0.94 7.76 9.74
N GLY A 71 0.21 7.51 9.09
CA GLY A 71 1.36 6.86 9.73
C GLY A 71 1.16 5.37 10.03
N SER A 72 0.10 4.76 9.48
CA SER A 72 -0.21 3.34 9.69
C SER A 72 0.66 2.37 8.90
N GLY A 73 1.36 2.81 7.87
CA GLY A 73 2.01 1.92 6.90
C GLY A 73 1.05 1.29 5.87
N LEU A 74 -0.24 1.71 5.85
CA LEU A 74 -1.28 1.18 4.96
C LEU A 74 -1.62 2.12 3.78
N GLY A 75 -0.68 2.95 3.35
CA GLY A 75 -0.85 3.80 2.17
C GLY A 75 -1.86 4.95 2.33
N SER A 76 -2.01 5.52 3.54
CA SER A 76 -2.98 6.59 3.81
C SER A 76 -2.78 7.83 2.92
N SER A 77 -1.54 8.28 2.70
CA SER A 77 -1.24 9.41 1.82
C SER A 77 -1.45 9.04 0.34
N ALA A 78 -1.06 7.83 -0.07
CA ALA A 78 -1.28 7.31 -1.40
C ALA A 78 -2.77 7.27 -1.77
N ALA A 79 -3.63 6.77 -0.87
CA ALA A 79 -5.08 6.75 -1.07
C ALA A 79 -5.64 8.16 -1.26
N SER A 80 -5.18 9.14 -0.47
CA SER A 80 -5.61 10.54 -0.63
C SER A 80 -5.13 11.16 -1.94
N ALA A 81 -3.87 10.93 -2.32
CA ALA A 81 -3.30 11.45 -3.56
C ALA A 81 -4.01 10.87 -4.78
N VAL A 82 -4.18 9.54 -4.83
CA VAL A 82 -4.88 8.85 -5.91
C VAL A 82 -6.33 9.31 -6.04
N SER A 83 -7.08 9.34 -4.93
CA SER A 83 -8.48 9.78 -4.97
C SER A 83 -8.62 11.21 -5.48
N SER A 84 -7.66 12.09 -5.16
CA SER A 84 -7.68 13.48 -5.60
C SER A 84 -7.52 13.60 -7.11
N VAL A 85 -6.50 12.93 -7.70
CA VAL A 85 -6.26 12.98 -9.15
C VAL A 85 -7.32 12.20 -9.93
N PHE A 86 -7.74 11.04 -9.43
CA PHE A 86 -8.79 10.24 -10.05
C PHE A 86 -10.14 11.00 -10.09
N GLY A 87 -10.49 11.66 -8.99
CA GLY A 87 -11.73 12.43 -8.91
C GLY A 87 -11.73 13.66 -9.80
N ILE A 88 -10.63 14.44 -9.85
CA ILE A 88 -10.57 15.60 -10.73
C ILE A 88 -10.57 15.21 -12.21
N ASN A 89 -9.88 14.12 -12.55
CA ASN A 89 -9.88 13.58 -13.90
C ASN A 89 -11.31 13.26 -14.37
N ALA A 90 -12.10 12.61 -13.50
CA ALA A 90 -13.51 12.34 -13.78
C ALA A 90 -14.38 13.60 -13.85
N LEU A 91 -14.09 14.63 -13.04
CA LEU A 91 -14.79 15.92 -13.11
C LEU A 91 -14.54 16.69 -14.39
N LEU A 92 -13.39 16.46 -15.04
CA LEU A 92 -12.94 17.10 -16.28
C LEU A 92 -13.10 16.21 -17.51
N ASP A 93 -13.98 15.22 -17.45
CA ASP A 93 -14.27 14.27 -18.54
C ASP A 93 -13.06 13.47 -19.02
N TYR A 94 -12.18 13.06 -18.07
CA TYR A 94 -11.05 12.14 -18.27
C TYR A 94 -9.97 12.62 -19.27
N PRO A 95 -9.40 13.82 -19.10
CA PRO A 95 -8.38 14.32 -20.02
C PRO A 95 -7.06 13.55 -19.97
N LEU A 96 -6.75 12.83 -18.86
CA LEU A 96 -5.53 12.06 -18.66
C LEU A 96 -5.80 10.56 -18.53
N ASN A 97 -4.85 9.75 -19.00
CA ASN A 97 -4.88 8.30 -18.81
C ASN A 97 -4.30 7.89 -17.44
N ASP A 98 -4.45 6.61 -17.09
CA ASP A 98 -4.08 6.10 -15.77
C ASP A 98 -2.56 6.21 -15.47
N HIS A 99 -1.69 6.12 -16.49
CA HIS A 99 -0.24 6.31 -16.30
C HIS A 99 0.12 7.77 -15.97
N GLU A 100 -0.55 8.72 -16.62
CA GLU A 100 -0.40 10.15 -16.33
C GLU A 100 -0.93 10.45 -14.93
N LEU A 101 -2.07 9.87 -14.54
CA LEU A 101 -2.61 9.98 -13.19
C LEU A 101 -1.64 9.43 -12.13
N LEU A 102 -0.94 8.33 -12.43
CA LEU A 102 0.07 7.77 -11.52
C LEU A 102 1.17 8.78 -11.21
N VAL A 103 1.68 9.49 -12.22
CA VAL A 103 2.72 10.51 -12.05
C VAL A 103 2.24 11.63 -11.11
N HIS A 104 1.02 12.14 -11.32
CA HIS A 104 0.47 13.21 -10.48
C HIS A 104 0.17 12.74 -9.05
N ALA A 105 -0.30 11.51 -8.87
CA ALA A 105 -0.51 10.93 -7.56
C ALA A 105 0.81 10.74 -6.81
N MET A 106 1.88 10.29 -7.48
CA MET A 106 3.22 10.18 -6.90
C MET A 106 3.77 11.55 -6.48
N ASN A 107 3.56 12.60 -7.27
CA ASN A 107 3.95 13.97 -6.91
C ASN A 107 3.23 14.44 -5.63
N GLY A 108 1.98 14.04 -5.44
CA GLY A 108 1.24 14.29 -4.20
C GLY A 108 1.77 13.51 -3.01
N GLU A 109 2.10 12.24 -3.21
CA GLU A 109 2.68 11.35 -2.19
C GLU A 109 4.05 11.84 -1.73
N SER A 110 4.94 12.23 -2.66
CA SER A 110 6.27 12.72 -2.34
C SER A 110 6.28 13.96 -1.44
N ALA A 111 5.22 14.73 -1.48
CA ALA A 111 5.04 15.89 -0.62
C ALA A 111 4.80 15.53 0.86
N ALA A 112 4.29 14.34 1.12
CA ALA A 112 4.03 13.82 2.47
C ALA A 112 5.19 12.94 2.98
N SER A 113 5.75 12.11 2.10
CA SER A 113 6.79 11.11 2.44
C SER A 113 8.23 11.57 2.22
N GLY A 114 8.42 12.66 1.46
CA GLY A 114 9.76 13.18 1.12
C GLY A 114 10.47 12.42 0.00
N SER A 115 9.88 11.38 -0.56
CA SER A 115 10.44 10.58 -1.66
C SER A 115 9.34 10.05 -2.58
N LEU A 116 9.70 9.79 -3.85
CA LEU A 116 8.77 9.26 -4.86
C LEU A 116 8.64 7.74 -4.66
N HIS A 117 7.48 7.31 -4.18
CA HIS A 117 7.15 5.90 -4.00
C HIS A 117 5.89 5.53 -4.77
N ALA A 118 6.02 4.68 -5.78
CA ALA A 118 4.90 4.20 -6.56
C ALA A 118 4.30 2.89 -6.02
N ASP A 119 5.02 2.17 -5.18
CA ASP A 119 4.63 0.87 -4.62
C ASP A 119 3.37 0.89 -3.72
N ASN A 120 3.01 2.05 -3.17
CA ASN A 120 1.70 2.29 -2.56
C ASN A 120 0.69 2.89 -3.55
N VAL A 121 1.13 3.85 -4.37
CA VAL A 121 0.25 4.63 -5.25
C VAL A 121 -0.31 3.78 -6.38
N ALA A 122 0.56 2.99 -7.03
CA ALA A 122 0.17 2.18 -8.18
C ALA A 122 -0.90 1.13 -7.83
N PRO A 123 -0.79 0.31 -6.76
CA PRO A 123 -1.84 -0.65 -6.43
C PRO A 123 -3.15 0.00 -5.97
N VAL A 124 -3.13 1.21 -5.41
CA VAL A 124 -4.36 1.95 -5.11
C VAL A 124 -5.04 2.41 -6.39
N LEU A 125 -4.26 2.87 -7.38
CA LEU A 125 -4.79 3.39 -8.65
C LEU A 125 -5.28 2.27 -9.58
N PHE A 126 -4.49 1.20 -9.74
CA PHE A 126 -4.80 0.12 -10.68
C PHE A 126 -5.59 -1.05 -10.06
N GLY A 127 -5.52 -1.21 -8.75
CA GLY A 127 -5.93 -2.42 -8.05
C GLY A 127 -4.90 -3.55 -8.19
N GLY A 128 -5.17 -4.68 -7.53
CA GLY A 128 -4.35 -5.89 -7.61
C GLY A 128 -2.97 -5.78 -6.98
N ILE A 129 -2.04 -6.56 -7.52
CA ILE A 129 -0.62 -6.57 -7.18
C ILE A 129 0.15 -5.87 -8.31
N VAL A 130 0.94 -4.87 -7.98
CA VAL A 130 1.67 -4.07 -8.97
C VAL A 130 3.16 -4.05 -8.67
N LEU A 131 3.95 -4.37 -9.69
CA LEU A 131 5.40 -4.21 -9.70
C LEU A 131 5.77 -2.88 -10.35
N VAL A 132 6.50 -2.05 -9.66
CA VAL A 132 7.17 -0.85 -10.19
C VAL A 132 8.52 -1.29 -10.76
N ARG A 133 8.60 -1.49 -12.06
CA ARG A 133 9.80 -1.97 -12.75
C ARG A 133 10.89 -0.90 -12.86
N SER A 134 10.49 0.34 -13.02
CA SER A 134 11.41 1.48 -13.19
C SER A 134 10.73 2.79 -12.83
N TYR A 135 11.54 3.76 -12.40
CA TYR A 135 11.09 5.12 -12.08
C TYR A 135 11.45 6.14 -13.18
N ASN A 136 12.38 5.80 -14.06
CA ASN A 136 12.77 6.66 -15.20
C ASN A 136 13.13 5.81 -16.44
N PRO A 137 12.24 5.74 -17.46
CA PRO A 137 10.86 6.19 -17.41
C PRO A 137 10.05 5.35 -16.41
N LEU A 138 8.98 5.93 -15.86
CA LEU A 138 8.09 5.22 -14.94
C LEU A 138 7.44 4.03 -15.66
N GLY A 139 7.61 2.86 -15.13
CA GLY A 139 7.06 1.61 -15.68
C GLY A 139 6.49 0.73 -14.59
N THR A 140 5.24 0.32 -14.77
CA THR A 140 4.52 -0.57 -13.86
C THR A 140 4.02 -1.83 -14.58
N ILE A 141 3.93 -2.93 -13.85
CA ILE A 141 3.43 -4.22 -14.35
C ILE A 141 2.37 -4.71 -13.35
N SER A 142 1.14 -4.90 -13.82
CA SER A 142 0.11 -5.60 -13.05
C SER A 142 0.41 -7.09 -13.05
N LEU A 143 0.49 -7.68 -11.86
CA LEU A 143 0.76 -9.10 -11.68
C LEU A 143 -0.54 -9.88 -11.47
N PRO A 144 -0.59 -11.17 -11.82
CA PRO A 144 -1.75 -12.01 -11.55
C PRO A 144 -1.98 -12.13 -10.05
N VAL A 145 -3.25 -12.23 -9.67
CA VAL A 145 -3.66 -12.41 -8.26
C VAL A 145 -4.35 -13.76 -8.13
N PRO A 146 -3.77 -14.72 -7.42
CA PRO A 146 -4.41 -16.01 -7.13
C PRO A 146 -5.78 -15.83 -6.46
N LYS A 147 -6.78 -16.61 -6.89
CA LYS A 147 -8.20 -16.44 -6.47
C LYS A 147 -8.41 -16.49 -4.95
N ASN A 148 -7.60 -17.28 -4.27
CA ASN A 148 -7.71 -17.53 -2.83
C ASN A 148 -6.57 -16.87 -2.04
N LEU A 149 -6.04 -15.75 -2.52
CA LEU A 149 -5.05 -14.98 -1.79
C LEU A 149 -5.74 -13.92 -0.93
N PHE A 150 -5.56 -14.06 0.39
CA PHE A 150 -6.09 -13.16 1.42
C PHE A 150 -4.94 -12.45 2.11
N CYS A 151 -5.20 -11.21 2.50
CA CYS A 151 -4.32 -10.43 3.36
C CYS A 151 -5.00 -10.17 4.71
N THR A 152 -4.27 -10.39 5.78
CA THR A 152 -4.58 -9.88 7.12
C THR A 152 -3.56 -8.82 7.45
N ALA A 153 -4.01 -7.61 7.78
CA ALA A 153 -3.15 -6.54 8.28
C ALA A 153 -3.55 -6.18 9.71
N VAL A 154 -2.57 -6.05 10.59
CA VAL A 154 -2.75 -5.54 11.95
C VAL A 154 -2.09 -4.18 12.07
N LEU A 155 -2.85 -3.21 12.54
CA LEU A 155 -2.36 -1.88 12.90
C LEU A 155 -2.35 -1.76 14.42
N PRO A 156 -1.18 -1.81 15.07
CA PRO A 156 -1.07 -1.51 16.49
C PRO A 156 -1.22 0.00 16.74
N ASP A 157 -1.67 0.35 17.93
CA ASP A 157 -1.76 1.75 18.39
C ASP A 157 -0.36 2.30 18.71
N LEU A 158 0.43 2.37 17.65
CA LEU A 158 1.81 2.87 17.62
C LEU A 158 1.96 3.80 16.42
N SER A 159 2.88 4.75 16.50
CA SER A 159 3.20 5.63 15.38
C SER A 159 4.66 5.50 15.02
N ILE A 160 4.96 5.24 13.77
CA ILE A 160 6.31 5.23 13.21
C ILE A 160 6.41 6.34 12.16
N ASN A 161 7.39 7.21 12.32
CA ASN A 161 7.67 8.24 11.33
C ASN A 161 8.38 7.60 10.11
N THR A 162 7.79 7.78 8.92
CA THR A 162 8.31 7.19 7.67
C THR A 162 9.75 7.61 7.38
N ASN A 163 10.11 8.88 7.67
CA ASN A 163 11.48 9.36 7.47
C ASN A 163 12.47 8.69 8.45
N GLU A 164 12.08 8.45 9.69
CA GLU A 164 12.90 7.72 10.65
C GLU A 164 13.07 6.26 10.24
N ALA A 165 11.99 5.60 9.84
CA ALA A 165 12.03 4.24 9.30
C ALA A 165 12.85 4.12 8.01
N ARG A 166 13.09 5.22 7.29
CA ARG A 166 13.99 5.26 6.13
C ARG A 166 15.44 5.45 6.55
N LYS A 167 15.71 6.32 7.50
CA LYS A 167 17.08 6.64 7.98
C LYS A 167 17.80 5.47 8.66
N ILE A 168 17.06 4.50 9.22
CA ILE A 168 17.69 3.33 9.86
C ILE A 168 18.14 2.26 8.85
N LEU A 169 17.79 2.40 7.57
CA LEU A 169 18.20 1.45 6.54
C LEU A 169 19.69 1.65 6.18
N PRO A 170 20.43 0.57 5.88
CA PRO A 170 21.82 0.68 5.49
C PRO A 170 21.95 1.31 4.10
N GLU A 171 22.98 2.14 3.92
CA GLU A 171 23.32 2.71 2.60
C GLU A 171 23.90 1.66 1.63
N ASN A 172 24.50 0.59 2.17
CA ASN A 172 25.15 -0.46 1.40
C ASN A 172 24.62 -1.83 1.79
N ILE A 173 24.39 -2.68 0.80
CA ILE A 173 23.91 -4.04 0.97
C ILE A 173 24.99 -5.01 0.47
N LYS A 174 25.19 -6.11 1.20
CA LYS A 174 26.08 -7.19 0.74
C LYS A 174 25.56 -7.81 -0.55
N LEU A 175 26.44 -8.04 -1.52
CA LEU A 175 26.05 -8.61 -2.82
C LEU A 175 25.25 -9.93 -2.67
N GLY A 176 25.65 -10.80 -1.74
CA GLY A 176 24.92 -12.05 -1.46
C GLY A 176 23.46 -11.81 -1.05
N SER A 177 23.23 -10.85 -0.14
CA SER A 177 21.87 -10.46 0.28
C SER A 177 21.08 -9.83 -0.88
N ALA A 178 21.74 -9.06 -1.75
CA ALA A 178 21.07 -8.50 -2.92
C ALA A 178 20.64 -9.59 -3.92
N VAL A 179 21.50 -10.59 -4.16
CA VAL A 179 21.17 -11.74 -5.00
C VAL A 179 19.99 -12.52 -4.41
N GLU A 180 20.02 -12.82 -3.12
CA GLU A 180 18.96 -13.55 -2.44
C GLU A 180 17.63 -12.78 -2.44
N GLN A 181 17.67 -11.48 -2.18
CA GLN A 181 16.47 -10.61 -2.28
C GLN A 181 15.87 -10.61 -3.69
N SER A 182 16.72 -10.52 -4.74
CA SER A 182 16.29 -10.59 -6.13
C SER A 182 15.68 -11.97 -6.46
N SER A 183 16.26 -13.04 -5.94
CA SER A 183 15.73 -14.39 -6.12
C SER A 183 14.38 -14.58 -5.42
N ASN A 184 14.22 -14.01 -4.23
CA ASN A 184 12.94 -14.00 -3.51
C ASN A 184 11.87 -13.21 -4.28
N LEU A 185 12.19 -12.02 -4.80
CA LEU A 185 11.26 -11.26 -5.63
C LEU A 185 10.85 -12.04 -6.88
N ALA A 186 11.81 -12.63 -7.59
CA ALA A 186 11.53 -13.47 -8.76
C ALA A 186 10.69 -14.71 -8.41
N GLY A 187 11.00 -15.38 -7.29
CA GLY A 187 10.23 -16.51 -6.78
C GLY A 187 8.80 -16.13 -6.41
N PHE A 188 8.58 -14.97 -5.77
CA PHE A 188 7.26 -14.47 -5.46
C PHE A 188 6.44 -14.24 -6.73
N ILE A 189 7.03 -13.57 -7.74
CA ILE A 189 6.37 -13.33 -9.03
C ILE A 189 6.06 -14.65 -9.73
N ALA A 190 7.01 -15.58 -9.81
CA ALA A 190 6.77 -16.91 -10.40
C ALA A 190 5.62 -17.64 -9.69
N GLY A 191 5.63 -17.63 -8.35
CA GLY A 191 4.56 -18.23 -7.55
C GLY A 191 3.18 -17.62 -7.81
N LEU A 192 3.09 -16.31 -8.11
CA LEU A 192 1.83 -15.68 -8.51
C LEU A 192 1.33 -16.21 -9.86
N TYR A 193 2.22 -16.36 -10.86
CA TYR A 193 1.87 -16.86 -12.18
C TYR A 193 1.50 -18.35 -12.18
N GLU A 194 2.18 -19.15 -11.37
CA GLU A 194 1.94 -20.62 -11.24
C GLU A 194 0.80 -20.93 -10.25
N GLU A 195 0.25 -19.92 -9.55
CA GLU A 195 -0.64 -20.08 -8.40
C GLU A 195 -0.04 -21.02 -7.31
N ASP A 196 1.30 -21.04 -7.20
CA ASP A 196 2.04 -21.81 -6.20
C ASP A 196 2.15 -21.04 -4.88
N TYR A 197 1.23 -21.31 -3.98
CA TYR A 197 1.17 -20.67 -2.66
C TYR A 197 2.37 -21.00 -1.76
N GLU A 198 2.99 -22.15 -1.95
CA GLU A 198 4.18 -22.54 -1.19
C GLU A 198 5.38 -21.70 -1.63
N LEU A 199 5.56 -21.54 -2.94
CA LEU A 199 6.61 -20.69 -3.51
C LEU A 199 6.37 -19.21 -3.14
N ILE A 200 5.12 -18.71 -3.22
CA ILE A 200 4.76 -17.37 -2.74
C ILE A 200 5.24 -17.18 -1.29
N GLY A 201 4.87 -18.10 -0.40
CA GLY A 201 5.22 -18.01 1.01
C GLY A 201 6.72 -18.07 1.27
N LYS A 202 7.42 -19.03 0.67
CA LYS A 202 8.89 -19.18 0.80
C LYS A 202 9.66 -17.96 0.31
N SER A 203 9.09 -17.23 -0.64
CA SER A 203 9.70 -16.06 -1.25
C SER A 203 9.44 -14.75 -0.49
N MET A 204 8.54 -14.74 0.50
CA MET A 204 8.23 -13.55 1.30
C MET A 204 9.29 -13.30 2.40
N ILE A 205 10.52 -13.09 1.97
CA ILE A 205 11.66 -12.77 2.85
C ILE A 205 12.20 -11.39 2.47
N ASP A 206 12.31 -10.50 3.44
CA ASP A 206 12.91 -9.17 3.28
C ASP A 206 14.27 -9.13 3.98
N LEU A 207 15.32 -9.02 3.18
CA LEU A 207 16.70 -8.91 3.65
C LEU A 207 17.19 -7.46 3.75
N PHE A 208 16.39 -6.51 3.28
CA PHE A 208 16.78 -5.10 3.19
C PHE A 208 16.20 -4.26 4.34
N ALA A 209 14.89 -4.28 4.51
CA ALA A 209 14.23 -3.37 5.44
C ALA A 209 13.80 -4.05 6.75
N GLU A 210 13.24 -5.25 6.69
CA GLU A 210 12.71 -5.94 7.86
C GLU A 210 13.76 -6.13 8.98
N PRO A 211 15.03 -6.51 8.73
CA PRO A 211 16.04 -6.67 9.80
C PRO A 211 16.30 -5.40 10.61
N HIS A 212 15.97 -4.24 10.03
CA HIS A 212 16.13 -2.94 10.68
C HIS A 212 14.80 -2.44 11.26
N ARG A 213 13.73 -2.47 10.47
CA ARG A 213 12.41 -1.93 10.85
C ARG A 213 11.69 -2.77 11.90
N SER A 214 11.93 -4.08 11.96
CA SER A 214 11.36 -4.96 12.99
C SER A 214 11.65 -4.46 14.41
N LYS A 215 12.80 -3.81 14.62
CA LYS A 215 13.20 -3.23 15.92
C LYS A 215 12.33 -2.06 16.36
N LEU A 216 11.62 -1.42 15.43
CA LEU A 216 10.68 -0.34 15.72
C LEU A 216 9.30 -0.85 16.15
N ILE A 217 9.02 -2.14 15.97
CA ILE A 217 7.74 -2.76 16.29
C ILE A 217 7.95 -3.72 17.48
N PRO A 218 7.42 -3.39 18.65
CA PRO A 218 7.57 -4.24 19.82
C PRO A 218 7.07 -5.67 19.54
N HIS A 219 7.83 -6.68 19.94
CA HIS A 219 7.49 -8.09 19.85
C HIS A 219 7.26 -8.62 18.42
N TYR A 220 7.83 -7.96 17.41
CA TYR A 220 7.65 -8.31 15.99
C TYR A 220 7.85 -9.81 15.71
N GLU A 221 8.94 -10.41 16.20
CA GLU A 221 9.25 -11.83 15.97
C GLU A 221 8.16 -12.76 16.54
N ASN A 222 7.63 -12.44 17.72
CA ASN A 222 6.55 -13.23 18.32
C ASN A 222 5.26 -13.14 17.49
N LEU A 223 4.97 -11.96 16.95
CA LEU A 223 3.82 -11.74 16.06
C LEU A 223 4.00 -12.52 14.75
N LYS A 224 5.17 -12.43 14.15
CA LYS A 224 5.50 -13.15 12.91
C LYS A 224 5.37 -14.66 13.10
N ASN A 225 5.92 -15.21 14.18
CA ASN A 225 5.80 -16.63 14.53
C ASN A 225 4.32 -17.03 14.73
N SER A 226 3.54 -16.24 15.44
CA SER A 226 2.12 -16.52 15.66
C SER A 226 1.30 -16.53 14.37
N ALA A 227 1.70 -15.72 13.36
CA ALA A 227 1.09 -15.76 12.04
C ALA A 227 1.37 -17.09 11.33
N PHE A 228 2.62 -17.57 11.34
CA PHE A 228 2.98 -18.86 10.76
C PHE A 228 2.28 -20.03 11.47
N GLU A 229 2.21 -20.04 12.79
CA GLU A 229 1.46 -21.04 13.59
C GLU A 229 -0.04 -21.03 13.25
N SER A 230 -0.56 -19.90 12.78
CA SER A 230 -1.94 -19.75 12.34
C SER A 230 -2.18 -20.22 10.90
N GLY A 231 -1.12 -20.51 10.14
CA GLY A 231 -1.19 -20.95 8.76
C GLY A 231 -0.92 -19.84 7.72
N ALA A 232 -0.26 -18.74 8.10
CA ALA A 232 0.20 -17.74 7.15
C ALA A 232 1.17 -18.34 6.13
N LEU A 233 1.05 -17.93 4.87
CA LEU A 233 2.02 -18.22 3.82
C LEU A 233 3.32 -17.45 4.06
N GLY A 234 3.18 -16.17 4.37
CA GLY A 234 4.24 -15.25 4.67
C GLY A 234 3.73 -14.10 5.51
N CYS A 235 4.64 -13.41 6.21
CA CYS A 235 4.35 -12.29 7.09
C CYS A 235 5.47 -11.27 7.01
N GLY A 236 5.14 -9.99 7.04
CA GLY A 236 6.10 -8.90 6.96
C GLY A 236 5.54 -7.55 7.39
N ILE A 237 6.36 -6.52 7.28
CA ILE A 237 6.00 -5.13 7.61
C ILE A 237 5.36 -4.47 6.39
N SER A 238 4.22 -3.81 6.58
CA SER A 238 3.59 -3.03 5.53
C SER A 238 4.24 -1.65 5.42
N GLY A 239 4.86 -1.36 4.29
CA GLY A 239 5.54 -0.09 4.05
C GLY A 239 6.62 0.19 5.10
N SER A 240 6.52 1.34 5.77
CA SER A 240 7.43 1.72 6.88
C SER A 240 7.03 1.11 8.24
N GLY A 241 5.91 0.42 8.32
CA GLY A 241 5.24 0.05 9.55
C GLY A 241 4.39 1.20 10.13
N PRO A 242 3.81 1.05 11.34
CA PRO A 242 3.90 -0.10 12.22
C PRO A 242 3.03 -1.31 11.85
N SER A 243 2.19 -1.19 10.81
CA SER A 243 1.35 -2.31 10.41
C SER A 243 2.18 -3.51 9.97
N ILE A 244 1.75 -4.68 10.42
CA ILE A 244 2.25 -6.00 9.99
C ILE A 244 1.17 -6.62 9.11
N PHE A 245 1.56 -7.28 8.04
CA PHE A 245 0.63 -8.02 7.20
C PHE A 245 1.04 -9.49 7.08
N ALA A 246 0.05 -10.34 6.82
CA ALA A 246 0.27 -11.75 6.50
C ALA A 246 -0.62 -12.16 5.32
N LEU A 247 -0.10 -13.00 4.43
CA LEU A 247 -0.86 -13.61 3.35
C LEU A 247 -1.31 -15.02 3.73
N SER A 248 -2.49 -15.43 3.25
CA SER A 248 -3.07 -16.75 3.53
C SER A 248 -3.93 -17.26 2.38
N LYS A 249 -4.24 -18.58 2.36
CA LYS A 249 -5.01 -19.26 1.30
C LYS A 249 -6.53 -19.20 1.49
N SER A 250 -7.02 -18.76 2.63
CA SER A 250 -8.45 -18.75 2.93
C SER A 250 -8.83 -17.64 3.88
N GLU A 251 -10.10 -17.27 3.84
CA GLU A 251 -10.66 -16.27 4.75
C GLU A 251 -10.62 -16.76 6.21
N GLU A 252 -10.83 -18.06 6.43
CA GLU A 252 -10.76 -18.66 7.76
C GLU A 252 -9.37 -18.49 8.38
N VAL A 253 -8.32 -18.82 7.62
CA VAL A 253 -6.93 -18.62 8.07
C VAL A 253 -6.62 -17.14 8.26
N ALA A 254 -7.10 -16.28 7.38
CA ALA A 254 -6.92 -14.83 7.52
C ALA A 254 -7.52 -14.30 8.83
N LYS A 255 -8.74 -14.74 9.20
CA LYS A 255 -9.38 -14.39 10.46
C LYS A 255 -8.61 -14.92 11.67
N LYS A 256 -8.18 -16.19 11.62
CA LYS A 256 -7.37 -16.81 12.69
C LYS A 256 -6.06 -16.06 12.93
N ILE A 257 -5.38 -15.64 11.86
CA ILE A 257 -4.18 -14.79 11.96
C ILE A 257 -4.53 -13.46 12.65
N GLY A 258 -5.64 -12.83 12.26
CA GLY A 258 -6.10 -11.58 12.85
C GLY A 258 -6.36 -11.71 14.36
N ASP A 259 -7.08 -12.75 14.77
CA ASP A 259 -7.36 -13.03 16.19
C ASP A 259 -6.06 -13.24 16.98
N ASN A 260 -5.09 -13.96 16.41
CA ASN A 260 -3.81 -14.20 17.06
C ASN A 260 -2.95 -12.93 17.14
N PHE A 261 -2.95 -12.09 16.12
CA PHE A 261 -2.31 -10.78 16.18
C PHE A 261 -2.91 -9.90 17.26
N PHE A 262 -4.26 -9.79 17.30
CA PHE A 262 -4.97 -9.04 18.33
C PHE A 262 -4.63 -9.51 19.75
N ASN A 263 -4.71 -10.81 19.96
CA ASN A 263 -4.40 -11.41 21.26
C ASN A 263 -2.94 -11.23 21.64
N SER A 264 -2.01 -11.31 20.68
CA SER A 264 -0.58 -11.16 20.93
C SER A 264 -0.24 -9.72 21.32
N PHE A 265 -0.75 -8.72 20.62
CA PHE A 265 -0.58 -7.32 21.04
C PHE A 265 -1.26 -7.04 22.38
N GLY A 266 -2.46 -7.60 22.60
CA GLY A 266 -3.20 -7.46 23.87
C GLY A 266 -2.43 -7.99 25.09
N LYS A 267 -1.64 -9.07 24.95
CA LYS A 267 -0.76 -9.59 26.02
C LYS A 267 0.30 -8.57 26.46
N TYR A 268 0.66 -7.65 25.58
CA TYR A 268 1.65 -6.59 25.84
C TYR A 268 1.00 -5.23 26.16
N GLY A 269 -0.34 -5.20 26.32
CA GLY A 269 -1.08 -3.96 26.59
C GLY A 269 -1.16 -3.00 25.41
N ILE A 270 -0.90 -3.47 24.18
CA ILE A 270 -0.96 -2.68 22.96
C ILE A 270 -2.31 -2.93 22.27
N ASN A 271 -3.11 -1.89 22.12
CA ASN A 271 -4.32 -1.97 21.30
C ASN A 271 -3.96 -2.13 19.83
N SER A 272 -4.82 -2.81 19.08
CA SER A 272 -4.60 -2.98 17.63
C SER A 272 -5.94 -3.09 16.89
N THR A 273 -5.91 -2.70 15.62
CA THR A 273 -7.04 -2.85 14.70
C THR A 273 -6.66 -3.88 13.64
N ILE A 274 -7.58 -4.81 13.36
CA ILE A 274 -7.38 -5.86 12.37
C ILE A 274 -8.18 -5.57 11.12
N TYR A 275 -7.53 -5.71 9.98
CA TYR A 275 -8.14 -5.67 8.65
C TYR A 275 -7.84 -6.98 7.93
N TYR A 276 -8.83 -7.62 7.37
CA TYR A 276 -8.64 -8.80 6.52
C TYR A 276 -9.54 -8.72 5.29
N SER A 277 -9.00 -9.07 4.15
CA SER A 277 -9.71 -9.10 2.88
C SER A 277 -8.97 -9.91 1.83
N LYS A 278 -9.65 -10.25 0.75
CA LYS A 278 -8.95 -10.57 -0.51
C LYS A 278 -8.17 -9.36 -0.99
N ILE A 279 -7.13 -9.61 -1.80
CA ILE A 279 -6.50 -8.54 -2.57
C ILE A 279 -7.58 -7.81 -3.37
N ASN A 280 -7.58 -6.49 -3.33
CA ASN A 280 -8.55 -5.67 -4.04
C ASN A 280 -8.13 -5.50 -5.50
N LEU A 281 -8.92 -6.02 -6.43
CA LEU A 281 -8.62 -5.95 -7.86
C LEU A 281 -9.18 -4.69 -8.54
N ASN A 282 -9.92 -3.87 -7.80
CA ASN A 282 -10.61 -2.74 -8.40
C ASN A 282 -9.84 -1.44 -8.20
N PRO A 283 -9.82 -0.55 -9.20
CA PRO A 283 -9.37 0.83 -9.06
C PRO A 283 -10.27 1.60 -8.08
N PRO A 284 -9.97 2.88 -7.80
CA PRO A 284 -10.82 3.74 -7.01
C PRO A 284 -12.24 3.83 -7.60
N LYS A 285 -13.24 4.04 -6.75
CA LYS A 285 -14.64 4.10 -7.16
C LYS A 285 -15.21 5.50 -6.98
N ILE A 286 -15.88 5.98 -8.02
CA ILE A 286 -16.74 7.15 -7.90
C ILE A 286 -18.00 6.72 -7.15
N LEU A 287 -18.31 7.46 -6.09
CA LEU A 287 -19.53 7.28 -5.30
C LEU A 287 -20.60 8.26 -5.82
N VAL A 288 -21.72 7.73 -6.23
CA VAL A 288 -22.87 8.47 -6.73
C VAL A 288 -23.66 9.07 -5.56
#